data_ed9e63275c4a49b8cbdb54c7e4dead0a
#
_entry.id   ed9e63275c4a49b8cbdb54c7e4dead0a
#
_cell.length_a   1.000
_cell.length_b   1.000
_cell.length_c   1.000
_cell.angle_alpha   90.00
_cell.angle_beta   90.00
_cell.angle_gamma   90.00
#
_symmetry.space_group_name_H-M   'P 1'
#
loop_
_entity.id
_entity.type
_entity.pdbx_description
1 polymer ?
#
loop_
_entity_poly.entity_id
_entity_poly.type
_entity_poly.pdbx_seq_one_letter_code
_entity_poly.pdbx_strand_id
1 'polypeptide(L)'
;MPSFSRRHVLATGAALGVGAFGASASPAVASPEGSRLAGGREETRTLDELYQAALAEGGKLVVYAGGDTPTQQDGTKAAFKARFPEIDLTLIVDYSKYHDVRVDNQFATDTLVPDVVQFQTLQDFDRWKQQGRLLHYKPAGFAKVHDAFKDPQGAWVATGAIAFSFLYDTATVGAKTPLTPLDLVDLVDPKWKGKIASAYPHDDDAVLYLFTLYARTYGWDWVARFAAQDVQFGRGSNSPGDAVFGGQKAIGVGTAGPAVSASPVTFAIGAGYPFMGWGQRTAILEQARNSTAAKLFLNWQLSKEVQNGSFNGWSVRTDITPPAGLKPLWEYPDDRVDGFPRFMADRAGVERWKQTFALYFGEVKGDPTPGWLGLHPGA
;
A
#
# COMPACT_ATOMS: atom_id res chain seq x y z
N MET A 1 -24.83 37.91 -30.99
CA MET A 1 -25.24 37.44 -32.31
C MET A 1 -24.17 37.83 -33.30
N PRO A 2 -23.62 36.94 -34.09
CA PRO A 2 -24.33 36.27 -35.17
C PRO A 2 -24.15 34.73 -35.18
N SER A 3 -25.15 34.11 -35.79
CA SER A 3 -25.28 32.72 -36.13
C SER A 3 -24.42 32.31 -37.31
N PHE A 4 -23.90 31.09 -37.35
CA PHE A 4 -23.50 30.44 -38.59
C PHE A 4 -24.05 29.04 -38.75
N SER A 5 -24.61 28.83 -39.90
CA SER A 5 -25.47 27.80 -40.46
C SER A 5 -24.69 26.54 -40.84
N ARG A 6 -25.41 25.40 -40.75
CA ARG A 6 -25.08 24.10 -41.36
C ARG A 6 -25.07 24.18 -42.87
N ARG A 7 -24.16 23.47 -43.53
CA ARG A 7 -24.37 22.96 -44.90
C ARG A 7 -23.75 21.58 -45.09
N HIS A 8 -24.59 20.65 -45.56
CA HIS A 8 -24.32 19.35 -46.11
C HIS A 8 -23.50 19.43 -47.40
N VAL A 9 -22.69 18.42 -47.69
CA VAL A 9 -22.35 18.01 -49.05
C VAL A 9 -22.30 16.49 -49.15
N LEU A 10 -22.92 16.03 -50.22
CA LEU A 10 -23.26 14.68 -50.61
C LEU A 10 -22.11 13.81 -51.13
N ALA A 11 -22.34 12.54 -51.11
CA ALA A 11 -21.57 11.45 -51.68
C ALA A 11 -21.49 11.47 -53.23
N THR A 12 -20.41 10.90 -53.72
CA THR A 12 -20.42 10.25 -55.06
C THR A 12 -19.48 9.03 -55.04
N GLY A 13 -20.06 7.86 -55.37
CA GLY A 13 -19.33 6.62 -55.52
C GLY A 13 -18.75 6.45 -56.94
N ALA A 14 -17.77 5.58 -57.07
CA ALA A 14 -17.46 4.87 -58.31
C ALA A 14 -16.77 3.53 -57.97
N ALA A 15 -17.27 2.52 -58.66
CA ALA A 15 -16.89 1.11 -58.49
C ALA A 15 -15.86 0.66 -59.56
N LEU A 16 -15.32 -0.54 -59.27
CA LEU A 16 -14.72 -1.53 -60.16
C LEU A 16 -13.20 -1.52 -60.39
N GLY A 17 -12.59 -2.64 -60.01
CA GLY A 17 -11.28 -3.08 -60.42
C GLY A 17 -10.92 -4.41 -59.80
N VAL A 18 -11.39 -5.54 -60.38
CA VAL A 18 -11.00 -6.91 -60.04
C VAL A 18 -9.58 -7.15 -60.52
N GLY A 19 -8.65 -7.40 -59.61
CA GLY A 19 -7.30 -7.87 -59.92
C GLY A 19 -6.94 -9.05 -58.99
N ALA A 20 -7.00 -10.25 -59.50
CA ALA A 20 -6.50 -11.47 -58.83
C ALA A 20 -4.98 -11.44 -58.79
N PHE A 21 -4.40 -11.44 -57.61
CA PHE A 21 -2.97 -11.77 -57.43
C PHE A 21 -2.83 -12.86 -56.36
N GLY A 22 -1.98 -13.80 -56.72
CA GLY A 22 -1.80 -15.07 -56.06
C GLY A 22 -1.34 -14.99 -54.60
N ALA A 23 -1.89 -15.89 -53.80
CA ALA A 23 -1.50 -16.14 -52.45
C ALA A 23 -0.12 -16.79 -52.38
N SER A 24 0.89 -16.04 -52.01
CA SER A 24 2.13 -16.60 -51.45
C SER A 24 1.95 -16.67 -49.93
N ALA A 25 1.78 -17.88 -49.43
CA ALA A 25 1.75 -18.18 -47.99
C ALA A 25 3.16 -17.91 -47.42
N SER A 26 3.28 -16.80 -46.70
CA SER A 26 4.39 -16.59 -45.77
C SER A 26 4.20 -17.49 -44.54
N PRO A 27 5.26 -18.17 -44.05
CA PRO A 27 5.13 -18.95 -42.83
C PRO A 27 4.79 -18.00 -41.66
N ALA A 28 3.69 -18.29 -40.97
CA ALA A 28 3.33 -17.63 -39.74
C ALA A 28 4.47 -17.87 -38.72
N VAL A 29 5.21 -16.79 -38.41
CA VAL A 29 6.06 -16.77 -37.25
C VAL A 29 5.11 -16.81 -36.04
N ALA A 30 5.08 -17.94 -35.35
CA ALA A 30 4.36 -18.11 -34.12
C ALA A 30 4.91 -17.10 -33.12
N SER A 31 4.12 -16.12 -32.78
CA SER A 31 4.41 -15.19 -31.68
C SER A 31 4.48 -15.98 -30.36
N PRO A 32 5.47 -15.74 -29.49
CA PRO A 32 5.58 -16.46 -28.22
C PRO A 32 4.60 -15.92 -27.15
N GLU A 33 3.33 -15.69 -27.51
CA GLU A 33 2.32 -15.17 -26.58
C GLU A 33 1.72 -16.22 -25.64
N GLY A 34 1.96 -17.50 -25.85
CA GLY A 34 1.37 -18.59 -25.06
C GLY A 34 2.07 -18.92 -23.73
N SER A 35 3.27 -18.36 -23.46
CA SER A 35 4.09 -18.78 -22.31
C SER A 35 4.12 -17.79 -21.14
N ARG A 36 3.56 -16.58 -21.27
CA ARG A 36 3.63 -15.54 -20.22
C ARG A 36 2.54 -15.59 -19.16
N LEU A 37 1.49 -16.38 -19.34
CA LEU A 37 0.31 -16.38 -18.44
C LEU A 37 0.21 -17.62 -17.52
N ALA A 38 1.07 -18.62 -17.65
CA ALA A 38 1.13 -19.70 -16.68
C ALA A 38 1.97 -19.22 -15.50
N GLY A 39 1.33 -18.75 -14.43
CA GLY A 39 1.99 -18.37 -13.18
C GLY A 39 2.97 -19.47 -12.79
N GLY A 40 4.28 -19.13 -12.72
CA GLY A 40 5.37 -20.06 -12.49
C GLY A 40 5.19 -20.90 -11.23
N ARG A 41 5.99 -21.97 -11.10
CA ARG A 41 6.07 -22.72 -9.84
C ARG A 41 6.63 -21.81 -8.74
N GLU A 42 6.27 -22.14 -7.50
CA GLU A 42 6.83 -21.51 -6.33
C GLU A 42 8.35 -21.75 -6.27
N GLU A 43 9.11 -20.75 -5.83
CA GLU A 43 10.57 -20.82 -5.69
C GLU A 43 10.98 -21.96 -4.75
N THR A 44 11.98 -22.71 -5.15
CA THR A 44 12.48 -23.85 -4.39
C THR A 44 13.91 -23.66 -3.89
N ARG A 45 14.62 -22.65 -4.38
CA ARG A 45 15.96 -22.31 -3.90
C ARG A 45 15.89 -21.78 -2.48
N THR A 46 16.87 -22.12 -1.70
CA THR A 46 17.10 -21.57 -0.37
C THR A 46 17.50 -20.09 -0.45
N LEU A 47 17.41 -19.38 0.67
CA LEU A 47 17.89 -17.99 0.74
C LEU A 47 19.39 -17.90 0.44
N ASP A 48 20.19 -18.91 0.84
CA ASP A 48 21.62 -18.91 0.58
C ASP A 48 21.93 -19.15 -0.90
N GLU A 49 21.21 -20.03 -1.59
CA GLU A 49 21.34 -20.23 -3.03
C GLU A 49 20.92 -18.97 -3.80
N LEU A 50 19.83 -18.29 -3.39
CA LEU A 50 19.43 -17.01 -3.98
C LEU A 50 20.46 -15.91 -3.71
N TYR A 51 21.06 -15.90 -2.52
CA TYR A 51 22.10 -14.94 -2.16
C TYR A 51 23.36 -15.11 -3.06
N GLN A 52 23.86 -16.34 -3.21
CA GLN A 52 24.98 -16.59 -4.10
C GLN A 52 24.67 -16.22 -5.56
N ALA A 53 23.45 -16.52 -6.01
CA ALA A 53 23.02 -16.15 -7.36
C ALA A 53 22.89 -14.62 -7.53
N ALA A 54 22.43 -13.90 -6.50
CA ALA A 54 22.36 -12.44 -6.51
C ALA A 54 23.75 -11.79 -6.53
N LEU A 55 24.73 -12.36 -5.83
CA LEU A 55 26.13 -11.91 -5.88
C LEU A 55 26.72 -12.11 -7.28
N ALA A 56 26.44 -13.26 -7.91
CA ALA A 56 26.88 -13.53 -9.29
C ALA A 56 26.23 -12.58 -10.31
N GLU A 57 25.01 -12.08 -10.05
CA GLU A 57 24.32 -11.05 -10.86
C GLU A 57 24.95 -9.66 -10.70
N GLY A 58 25.68 -9.40 -9.61
CA GLY A 58 26.34 -8.12 -9.35
C GLY A 58 26.10 -7.56 -7.95
N GLY A 59 25.33 -8.25 -7.12
CA GLY A 59 25.17 -7.93 -5.69
C GLY A 59 24.48 -6.59 -5.40
N LYS A 60 23.66 -6.06 -6.31
CA LYS A 60 22.93 -4.79 -6.14
C LYS A 60 21.44 -5.01 -6.03
N LEU A 61 20.76 -4.11 -5.31
CA LEU A 61 19.29 -4.11 -5.20
C LEU A 61 18.79 -2.70 -4.94
N VAL A 62 17.82 -2.25 -5.71
CA VAL A 62 17.13 -0.97 -5.51
C VAL A 62 15.66 -1.22 -5.20
N VAL A 63 15.21 -0.70 -4.05
CA VAL A 63 13.82 -0.83 -3.58
C VAL A 63 13.22 0.55 -3.37
N TYR A 64 12.05 0.81 -3.96
CA TYR A 64 11.22 1.94 -3.59
C TYR A 64 10.13 1.48 -2.64
N ALA A 65 10.07 2.05 -1.45
CA ALA A 65 9.11 1.69 -0.41
C ALA A 65 8.25 2.89 0.01
N GLY A 66 6.96 2.65 0.21
CA GLY A 66 6.07 3.63 0.81
C GLY A 66 6.36 3.80 2.28
N GLY A 67 6.26 5.04 2.77
CA GLY A 67 6.42 5.39 4.17
C GLY A 67 6.29 6.88 4.41
N ASP A 68 6.21 7.27 5.68
CA ASP A 68 5.96 8.65 6.11
C ASP A 68 7.24 9.40 6.47
N THR A 69 8.33 8.68 6.71
CA THR A 69 9.64 9.28 7.01
C THR A 69 10.76 8.57 6.25
N PRO A 70 11.87 9.26 5.92
CA PRO A 70 13.00 8.66 5.21
C PRO A 70 13.62 7.46 5.94
N THR A 71 13.47 7.40 7.26
CA THR A 71 14.05 6.39 8.15
C THR A 71 13.10 5.23 8.48
N GLN A 72 11.85 5.27 8.02
CA GLN A 72 10.82 4.29 8.40
C GLN A 72 11.20 2.84 8.08
N GLN A 73 12.04 2.61 7.07
CA GLN A 73 12.51 1.29 6.67
C GLN A 73 13.94 0.96 7.13
N ASP A 74 14.52 1.74 8.05
CA ASP A 74 15.90 1.50 8.51
C ASP A 74 16.04 0.17 9.23
N GLY A 75 15.02 -0.28 9.96
CA GLY A 75 14.97 -1.61 10.54
C GLY A 75 15.03 -2.72 9.49
N THR A 76 14.27 -2.61 8.41
CA THR A 76 14.28 -3.54 7.27
C THR A 76 15.65 -3.55 6.59
N LYS A 77 16.24 -2.36 6.33
CA LYS A 77 17.59 -2.24 5.76
C LYS A 77 18.62 -2.94 6.63
N ALA A 78 18.62 -2.66 7.94
CA ALA A 78 19.58 -3.22 8.88
C ALA A 78 19.45 -4.75 8.96
N ALA A 79 18.23 -5.28 9.06
CA ALA A 79 17.99 -6.72 9.13
C ALA A 79 18.39 -7.44 7.84
N PHE A 80 18.06 -6.87 6.67
CA PHE A 80 18.49 -7.43 5.38
C PHE A 80 20.00 -7.44 5.24
N LYS A 81 20.67 -6.32 5.54
CA LYS A 81 22.15 -6.21 5.48
C LYS A 81 22.85 -7.12 6.49
N ALA A 82 22.28 -7.34 7.67
CA ALA A 82 22.82 -8.30 8.63
C ALA A 82 22.79 -9.74 8.10
N ARG A 83 21.73 -10.10 7.35
CA ARG A 83 21.60 -11.45 6.77
C ARG A 83 22.37 -11.62 5.45
N PHE A 84 22.49 -10.55 4.65
CA PHE A 84 23.10 -10.55 3.31
C PHE A 84 24.07 -9.38 3.15
N PRO A 85 25.22 -9.42 3.87
CA PRO A 85 26.10 -8.26 4.02
C PRO A 85 26.74 -7.77 2.70
N GLU A 86 26.92 -8.64 1.71
CA GLU A 86 27.55 -8.30 0.44
C GLU A 86 26.56 -7.74 -0.61
N ILE A 87 25.24 -7.71 -0.31
CA ILE A 87 24.29 -7.03 -1.19
C ILE A 87 24.31 -5.52 -0.91
N ASP A 88 24.61 -4.73 -1.93
CA ASP A 88 24.50 -3.28 -1.93
C ASP A 88 23.02 -2.88 -2.08
N LEU A 89 22.31 -2.78 -0.94
CA LEU A 89 20.91 -2.40 -0.89
C LEU A 89 20.74 -0.87 -0.86
N THR A 90 20.10 -0.34 -1.88
CA THR A 90 19.53 1.02 -1.91
C THR A 90 18.02 0.91 -1.69
N LEU A 91 17.53 1.24 -0.50
CA LEU A 91 16.10 1.28 -0.19
C LEU A 91 15.70 2.72 0.10
N ILE A 92 14.80 3.26 -0.70
CA ILE A 92 14.38 4.66 -0.68
C ILE A 92 12.93 4.71 -0.23
N VAL A 93 12.67 5.51 0.80
CA VAL A 93 11.33 5.70 1.37
C VAL A 93 10.79 7.06 0.96
N ASP A 94 9.56 7.07 0.45
CA ASP A 94 8.76 8.27 0.20
C ASP A 94 7.27 7.88 0.24
N TYR A 95 6.35 8.84 0.21
CA TYR A 95 4.94 8.51 0.10
C TYR A 95 4.66 7.66 -1.14
N SER A 96 3.87 6.60 -0.98
CA SER A 96 3.49 5.70 -2.10
C SER A 96 2.92 6.47 -3.29
N LYS A 97 2.12 7.50 -3.03
CA LYS A 97 1.50 8.39 -4.05
C LYS A 97 2.49 9.27 -4.82
N TYR A 98 3.74 9.39 -4.38
CA TYR A 98 4.82 10.06 -5.12
C TYR A 98 5.70 9.05 -5.84
N HIS A 99 5.92 7.91 -5.20
CA HIS A 99 6.67 6.82 -5.82
C HIS A 99 5.95 6.22 -7.03
N ASP A 100 4.62 6.02 -6.97
CA ASP A 100 3.87 5.46 -8.09
C ASP A 100 3.97 6.33 -9.34
N VAL A 101 3.78 7.65 -9.20
CA VAL A 101 3.95 8.62 -10.29
C VAL A 101 5.39 8.64 -10.80
N ARG A 102 6.38 8.54 -9.91
CA ARG A 102 7.79 8.48 -10.29
C ARG A 102 8.10 7.24 -11.11
N VAL A 103 7.62 6.08 -10.69
CA VAL A 103 7.76 4.81 -11.41
C VAL A 103 7.06 4.86 -12.77
N ASP A 104 5.85 5.43 -12.85
CA ASP A 104 5.15 5.61 -14.13
C ASP A 104 5.93 6.51 -15.09
N ASN A 105 6.50 7.61 -14.61
CA ASN A 105 7.34 8.48 -15.43
C ASN A 105 8.63 7.77 -15.89
N GLN A 106 9.26 6.98 -15.03
CA GLN A 106 10.44 6.19 -15.38
C GLN A 106 10.12 5.12 -16.43
N PHE A 107 8.95 4.48 -16.36
CA PHE A 107 8.48 3.59 -17.43
C PHE A 107 8.24 4.32 -18.75
N ALA A 108 7.67 5.52 -18.70
CA ALA A 108 7.36 6.30 -19.89
C ALA A 108 8.63 6.83 -20.60
N THR A 109 9.71 7.01 -19.85
CA THR A 109 10.99 7.57 -20.35
C THR A 109 12.10 6.54 -20.50
N ASP A 110 11.82 5.25 -20.24
CA ASP A 110 12.81 4.16 -20.26
C ASP A 110 14.01 4.41 -19.32
N THR A 111 13.71 5.00 -18.15
CA THR A 111 14.71 5.35 -17.12
C THR A 111 14.44 4.65 -15.79
N LEU A 112 13.92 3.42 -15.83
CA LEU A 112 13.55 2.67 -14.63
C LEU A 112 14.72 2.52 -13.67
N VAL A 113 14.50 2.86 -12.40
CA VAL A 113 15.49 2.81 -11.33
C VAL A 113 15.27 1.63 -10.37
N PRO A 114 14.06 1.42 -9.77
CA PRO A 114 13.87 0.36 -8.79
C PRO A 114 13.78 -1.02 -9.43
N ASP A 115 14.26 -2.02 -8.71
CA ASP A 115 14.03 -3.44 -9.02
C ASP A 115 12.73 -3.92 -8.36
N VAL A 116 12.44 -3.41 -7.15
CA VAL A 116 11.29 -3.77 -6.33
C VAL A 116 10.52 -2.51 -5.93
N VAL A 117 9.21 -2.61 -5.93
CA VAL A 117 8.28 -1.60 -5.39
C VAL A 117 7.43 -2.20 -4.27
N GLN A 118 7.23 -1.44 -3.18
CA GLN A 118 6.44 -1.84 -2.01
C GLN A 118 5.55 -0.69 -1.56
N PHE A 119 4.28 -0.64 -2.03
CA PHE A 119 3.44 0.53 -1.91
C PHE A 119 2.06 0.24 -1.31
N GLN A 120 1.46 1.31 -0.76
CA GLN A 120 0.08 1.40 -0.31
C GLN A 120 -0.89 1.75 -1.46
N THR A 121 -0.40 2.26 -2.59
CA THR A 121 -1.20 2.55 -3.80
C THR A 121 -1.55 1.25 -4.53
N LEU A 122 -2.43 0.45 -3.93
CA LEU A 122 -2.70 -0.95 -4.30
C LEU A 122 -3.23 -1.10 -5.73
N GLN A 123 -3.98 -0.11 -6.23
CA GLN A 123 -4.55 -0.08 -7.59
C GLN A 123 -3.49 -0.11 -8.70
N ASP A 124 -2.28 0.38 -8.41
CA ASP A 124 -1.22 0.44 -9.41
C ASP A 124 -0.69 -0.94 -9.77
N PHE A 125 -0.65 -1.85 -8.79
CA PHE A 125 -0.18 -3.21 -9.04
C PHE A 125 -1.07 -3.97 -10.03
N ASP A 126 -2.39 -3.81 -9.96
CA ASP A 126 -3.31 -4.41 -10.90
C ASP A 126 -3.20 -3.76 -12.30
N ARG A 127 -3.01 -2.45 -12.36
CA ARG A 127 -2.75 -1.70 -13.57
C ARG A 127 -1.41 -2.07 -14.21
N TRP A 128 -0.32 -2.10 -13.45
CA TRP A 128 1.00 -2.49 -13.93
C TRP A 128 1.04 -3.95 -14.38
N LYS A 129 0.32 -4.85 -13.69
CA LYS A 129 0.14 -6.23 -14.15
C LYS A 129 -0.50 -6.29 -15.54
N GLN A 130 -1.62 -5.57 -15.74
CA GLN A 130 -2.30 -5.50 -17.05
C GLN A 130 -1.41 -4.93 -18.15
N GLN A 131 -0.50 -4.04 -17.81
CA GLN A 131 0.47 -3.43 -18.72
C GLN A 131 1.73 -4.31 -18.94
N GLY A 132 1.83 -5.48 -18.30
CA GLY A 132 3.00 -6.36 -18.40
C GLY A 132 4.27 -5.79 -17.75
N ARG A 133 4.12 -4.89 -16.78
CA ARG A 133 5.25 -4.21 -16.10
C ARG A 133 5.75 -4.94 -14.85
N LEU A 134 5.08 -6.01 -14.43
CA LEU A 134 5.42 -6.79 -13.24
C LEU A 134 5.94 -8.17 -13.63
N LEU A 135 7.03 -8.59 -13.01
CA LEU A 135 7.55 -9.94 -13.13
C LEU A 135 6.64 -10.92 -12.37
N HIS A 136 6.14 -11.93 -13.07
CA HIS A 136 5.35 -12.99 -12.43
C HIS A 136 6.28 -13.95 -11.68
N TYR A 137 6.32 -13.83 -10.37
CA TYR A 137 7.19 -14.63 -9.51
C TYR A 137 6.48 -15.03 -8.22
N LYS A 138 6.59 -16.30 -7.85
CA LYS A 138 6.04 -16.85 -6.60
C LYS A 138 7.20 -17.20 -5.66
N PRO A 139 7.45 -16.39 -4.63
CA PRO A 139 8.47 -16.70 -3.63
C PRO A 139 8.16 -17.99 -2.87
N ALA A 140 9.15 -18.57 -2.20
CA ALA A 140 8.95 -19.71 -1.30
C ALA A 140 7.94 -19.36 -0.18
N GLY A 141 6.98 -20.25 0.04
CA GLY A 141 5.88 -20.02 0.97
C GLY A 141 4.72 -19.18 0.41
N PHE A 142 4.70 -18.85 -0.87
CA PHE A 142 3.62 -18.13 -1.53
C PHE A 142 2.26 -18.80 -1.36
N ALA A 143 2.20 -20.13 -1.39
CA ALA A 143 0.97 -20.90 -1.13
C ALA A 143 0.39 -20.65 0.27
N LYS A 144 1.22 -20.23 1.23
CA LYS A 144 0.84 -19.94 2.62
C LYS A 144 0.45 -18.48 2.85
N VAL A 145 0.59 -17.60 1.88
CA VAL A 145 0.06 -16.24 1.95
C VAL A 145 -1.46 -16.28 1.79
N HIS A 146 -2.19 -15.51 2.61
CA HIS A 146 -3.64 -15.41 2.50
C HIS A 146 -4.06 -14.90 1.12
N ASP A 147 -5.16 -15.43 0.58
CA ASP A 147 -5.55 -15.15 -0.82
C ASP A 147 -5.83 -13.67 -1.12
N ALA A 148 -6.35 -12.92 -0.16
CA ALA A 148 -6.54 -11.48 -0.32
C ALA A 148 -5.21 -10.68 -0.41
N PHE A 149 -4.08 -11.31 -0.09
CA PHE A 149 -2.77 -10.69 0.01
C PHE A 149 -1.80 -11.12 -1.10
N LYS A 150 -2.29 -11.72 -2.16
CA LYS A 150 -1.46 -12.12 -3.32
C LYS A 150 -2.24 -12.10 -4.63
N ASP A 151 -1.55 -11.84 -5.70
CA ASP A 151 -2.05 -12.16 -7.04
C ASP A 151 -1.84 -13.65 -7.33
N PRO A 152 -2.86 -14.41 -7.72
CA PRO A 152 -2.71 -15.87 -7.90
C PRO A 152 -1.70 -16.25 -8.98
N GLN A 153 -1.38 -15.35 -9.91
CA GLN A 153 -0.35 -15.54 -10.92
C GLN A 153 1.05 -15.09 -10.47
N GLY A 154 1.16 -14.45 -9.29
CA GLY A 154 2.43 -14.01 -8.72
C GLY A 154 2.94 -12.68 -9.28
N ALA A 155 2.08 -11.83 -9.85
CA ALA A 155 2.49 -10.51 -10.28
C ALA A 155 2.84 -9.59 -9.09
N TRP A 156 2.20 -9.81 -7.95
CA TRP A 156 2.50 -9.15 -6.69
C TRP A 156 2.15 -10.06 -5.50
N VAL A 157 2.74 -9.78 -4.37
CA VAL A 157 2.44 -10.41 -3.09
C VAL A 157 2.58 -9.36 -1.98
N ALA A 158 1.71 -9.38 -0.98
CA ALA A 158 1.93 -8.58 0.20
C ALA A 158 3.03 -9.20 1.07
N THR A 159 3.90 -8.38 1.60
CA THR A 159 5.00 -8.79 2.48
C THR A 159 4.84 -8.31 3.92
N GLY A 160 3.81 -7.50 4.18
CA GLY A 160 3.39 -7.07 5.52
C GLY A 160 1.89 -6.88 5.57
N ALA A 161 1.27 -7.19 6.69
CA ALA A 161 -0.13 -6.88 6.98
C ALA A 161 -0.21 -5.72 7.97
N ILE A 162 -0.94 -4.67 7.60
CA ILE A 162 -1.05 -3.42 8.34
C ILE A 162 -2.50 -3.19 8.71
N ALA A 163 -2.76 -2.71 9.92
CA ALA A 163 -4.08 -2.29 10.35
C ALA A 163 -4.07 -0.82 10.78
N PHE A 164 -5.10 -0.08 10.40
CA PHE A 164 -5.36 1.28 10.86
C PHE A 164 -6.64 1.32 11.69
N SER A 165 -6.54 2.06 12.78
CA SER A 165 -7.64 2.35 13.69
C SER A 165 -7.32 3.65 14.46
N PHE A 166 -7.58 3.67 15.74
CA PHE A 166 -7.08 4.69 16.67
C PHE A 166 -6.25 4.05 17.78
N LEU A 167 -5.38 4.85 18.38
CA LEU A 167 -4.67 4.49 19.59
C LEU A 167 -4.88 5.54 20.68
N TYR A 168 -4.68 5.16 21.90
CA TYR A 168 -4.90 6.05 23.04
C TYR A 168 -4.00 5.71 24.23
N ASP A 169 -3.65 6.73 25.00
CA ASP A 169 -2.96 6.57 26.28
C ASP A 169 -3.97 6.17 27.37
N THR A 170 -3.84 4.95 27.88
CA THR A 170 -4.74 4.39 28.90
C THR A 170 -4.69 5.16 30.24
N ALA A 171 -3.57 5.78 30.57
CA ALA A 171 -3.42 6.58 31.79
C ALA A 171 -4.26 7.87 31.72
N THR A 172 -4.24 8.53 30.55
CA THR A 172 -5.00 9.79 30.32
C THR A 172 -6.49 9.54 30.08
N VAL A 173 -6.81 8.46 29.35
CA VAL A 173 -8.20 8.12 28.97
C VAL A 173 -8.93 7.41 30.11
N GLY A 174 -8.19 6.80 31.07
CA GLY A 174 -8.77 6.08 32.20
C GLY A 174 -9.31 4.69 31.85
N ALA A 175 -8.92 4.14 30.70
CA ALA A 175 -9.26 2.78 30.30
C ALA A 175 -8.49 1.77 31.17
N LYS A 176 -9.22 0.90 31.86
CA LYS A 176 -8.64 -0.02 32.86
C LYS A 176 -8.00 -1.29 32.26
N THR A 177 -8.25 -1.58 30.98
CA THR A 177 -7.70 -2.76 30.30
C THR A 177 -7.41 -2.43 28.83
N PRO A 178 -6.41 -3.08 28.21
CA PRO A 178 -6.12 -2.95 26.77
C PRO A 178 -7.29 -3.35 25.87
N LEU A 179 -8.27 -4.09 26.41
CA LEU A 179 -9.42 -4.63 25.69
C LEU A 179 -10.71 -3.89 25.95
N THR A 180 -10.69 -2.82 26.76
CA THR A 180 -11.85 -1.95 26.91
C THR A 180 -11.72 -0.85 25.87
N PRO A 181 -12.36 -0.96 24.70
CA PRO A 181 -12.21 0.05 23.67
C PRO A 181 -12.89 1.32 24.14
N LEU A 182 -12.23 2.43 23.88
CA LEU A 182 -12.91 3.71 23.81
C LEU A 182 -13.87 3.57 22.62
N ASP A 183 -15.17 3.65 22.85
CA ASP A 183 -16.12 3.62 21.75
C ASP A 183 -15.82 4.80 20.80
N LEU A 184 -15.72 4.51 19.52
CA LEU A 184 -15.43 5.54 18.53
C LEU A 184 -16.46 6.69 18.55
N VAL A 185 -17.69 6.39 18.97
CA VAL A 185 -18.73 7.40 19.20
C VAL A 185 -18.29 8.40 20.26
N ASP A 186 -17.54 7.98 21.28
CA ASP A 186 -17.05 8.87 22.34
C ASP A 186 -16.02 9.89 21.87
N LEU A 187 -15.35 9.68 20.73
CA LEU A 187 -14.36 10.63 20.19
C LEU A 187 -14.96 12.01 19.87
N VAL A 188 -16.27 12.09 19.77
CA VAL A 188 -17.00 13.36 19.58
C VAL A 188 -17.56 13.95 20.87
N ASP A 189 -17.27 13.35 22.04
CA ASP A 189 -17.59 13.91 23.34
C ASP A 189 -16.73 15.17 23.59
N PRO A 190 -17.31 16.30 24.04
CA PRO A 190 -16.58 17.54 24.34
C PRO A 190 -15.40 17.39 25.31
N LYS A 191 -15.37 16.33 26.15
CA LYS A 191 -14.24 16.03 27.06
C LYS A 191 -12.91 15.79 26.31
N TRP A 192 -12.98 15.41 25.04
CA TRP A 192 -11.81 15.13 24.19
C TRP A 192 -11.35 16.32 23.35
N LYS A 193 -12.06 17.47 23.44
CA LYS A 193 -11.69 18.66 22.68
C LYS A 193 -10.24 19.07 22.95
N GLY A 194 -9.45 19.23 21.86
CA GLY A 194 -8.03 19.56 21.90
C GLY A 194 -7.09 18.40 22.30
N LYS A 195 -7.62 17.20 22.58
CA LYS A 195 -6.85 16.03 23.05
C LYS A 195 -6.62 14.98 21.97
N ILE A 196 -7.09 15.21 20.75
CA ILE A 196 -7.02 14.27 19.64
C ILE A 196 -6.00 14.74 18.62
N ALA A 197 -5.17 13.82 18.11
CA ALA A 197 -4.42 13.98 16.87
C ALA A 197 -5.01 13.07 15.78
N SER A 198 -4.92 13.49 14.52
CA SER A 198 -5.32 12.66 13.38
C SER A 198 -4.43 12.91 12.17
N ALA A 199 -4.23 11.91 11.33
CA ALA A 199 -3.78 12.15 9.98
C ALA A 199 -4.92 12.75 9.14
N TYR A 200 -4.56 13.54 8.10
CA TYR A 200 -5.54 14.07 7.17
C TYR A 200 -6.13 12.95 6.29
N PRO A 201 -7.44 12.65 6.35
CA PRO A 201 -8.02 11.60 5.52
C PRO A 201 -7.95 11.90 4.01
N HIS A 202 -7.91 13.16 3.62
CA HIS A 202 -7.81 13.57 2.22
C HIS A 202 -6.36 13.73 1.71
N ASP A 203 -5.37 13.39 2.55
CA ASP A 203 -3.95 13.34 2.17
C ASP A 203 -3.37 11.90 2.15
N ASP A 204 -3.95 10.98 2.92
CA ASP A 204 -3.55 9.56 2.96
C ASP A 204 -4.71 8.65 2.58
N ASP A 205 -4.53 7.80 1.57
CA ASP A 205 -5.61 6.95 1.03
C ASP A 205 -6.10 5.87 2.01
N ALA A 206 -5.24 5.35 2.90
CA ALA A 206 -5.68 4.39 3.93
C ALA A 206 -6.46 5.08 5.04
N VAL A 207 -6.01 6.25 5.47
CA VAL A 207 -6.76 7.09 6.42
C VAL A 207 -8.09 7.52 5.80
N LEU A 208 -8.10 7.85 4.50
CA LEU A 208 -9.34 8.15 3.77
C LEU A 208 -10.34 7.00 3.84
N TYR A 209 -9.87 5.78 3.56
CA TYR A 209 -10.75 4.61 3.63
C TYR A 209 -11.28 4.38 5.04
N LEU A 210 -10.45 4.50 6.07
CA LEU A 210 -10.87 4.39 7.47
C LEU A 210 -11.95 5.42 7.81
N PHE A 211 -11.76 6.69 7.46
CA PHE A 211 -12.76 7.72 7.70
C PHE A 211 -14.03 7.52 6.86
N THR A 212 -13.92 6.91 5.69
CA THR A 212 -15.09 6.49 4.91
C THR A 212 -15.91 5.43 5.65
N LEU A 213 -15.26 4.47 6.33
CA LEU A 213 -15.94 3.51 7.19
C LEU A 213 -16.63 4.20 8.35
N TYR A 214 -15.96 5.15 9.01
CA TYR A 214 -16.56 5.94 10.11
C TYR A 214 -17.77 6.76 9.64
N ALA A 215 -17.64 7.48 8.52
CA ALA A 215 -18.74 8.25 7.96
C ALA A 215 -19.95 7.37 7.57
N ARG A 216 -19.72 6.17 7.05
CA ARG A 216 -20.78 5.21 6.71
C ARG A 216 -21.45 4.61 7.95
N THR A 217 -20.70 4.40 9.03
CA THR A 217 -21.21 3.77 10.25
C THR A 217 -21.89 4.78 11.17
N TYR A 218 -21.31 5.95 11.34
CA TYR A 218 -21.75 6.95 12.33
C TYR A 218 -22.42 8.18 11.71
N GLY A 219 -22.37 8.34 10.40
CA GLY A 219 -22.98 9.47 9.68
C GLY A 219 -22.13 10.74 9.65
N TRP A 220 -22.59 11.69 8.84
CA TRP A 220 -21.87 12.97 8.65
C TRP A 220 -21.96 13.90 9.87
N ASP A 221 -22.97 13.77 10.72
CA ASP A 221 -23.04 14.49 12.00
C ASP A 221 -21.88 14.13 12.92
N TRP A 222 -21.48 12.85 12.93
CA TRP A 222 -20.29 12.41 13.65
C TRP A 222 -19.03 13.08 13.08
N VAL A 223 -18.88 13.11 11.75
CA VAL A 223 -17.73 13.74 11.08
C VAL A 223 -17.65 15.24 11.43
N ALA A 224 -18.78 15.95 11.37
CA ALA A 224 -18.85 17.37 11.73
C ALA A 224 -18.47 17.62 13.19
N ARG A 225 -18.97 16.79 14.10
CA ARG A 225 -18.64 16.86 15.53
C ARG A 225 -17.18 16.51 15.80
N PHE A 226 -16.62 15.56 15.08
CA PHE A 226 -15.20 15.21 15.16
C PHE A 226 -14.34 16.39 14.68
N ALA A 227 -14.68 17.02 13.57
CA ALA A 227 -13.99 18.23 13.09
C ALA A 227 -14.03 19.37 14.11
N ALA A 228 -15.11 19.48 14.91
CA ALA A 228 -15.26 20.49 15.95
C ALA A 228 -14.47 20.20 17.24
N GLN A 229 -13.76 19.07 17.34
CA GLN A 229 -12.96 18.66 18.51
C GLN A 229 -11.61 19.38 18.63
N ASP A 230 -11.31 20.35 17.78
CA ASP A 230 -9.98 21.00 17.75
C ASP A 230 -8.85 19.96 17.58
N VAL A 231 -9.03 19.12 16.57
CA VAL A 231 -8.12 18.01 16.26
C VAL A 231 -6.81 18.55 15.71
N GLN A 232 -5.70 18.07 16.24
CA GLN A 232 -4.38 18.33 15.66
C GLN A 232 -4.18 17.42 14.45
N PHE A 233 -4.36 17.94 13.24
CA PHE A 233 -4.09 17.22 12.01
C PHE A 233 -2.61 17.31 11.62
N GLY A 234 -2.07 16.18 11.14
CA GLY A 234 -0.72 16.09 10.58
C GLY A 234 -0.70 15.29 9.28
N ARG A 235 0.36 15.46 8.47
CA ARG A 235 0.59 14.64 7.28
C ARG A 235 1.29 13.35 7.69
N GLY A 236 0.97 12.28 6.95
CA GLY A 236 1.47 10.95 7.22
C GLY A 236 0.75 10.26 8.38
N SER A 237 0.56 8.95 8.24
CA SER A 237 -0.17 8.13 9.20
C SER A 237 0.57 7.91 10.53
N ASN A 238 1.86 8.21 10.59
CA ASN A 238 2.64 8.16 11.83
C ASN A 238 2.36 9.36 12.76
N SER A 239 1.96 10.52 12.20
CA SER A 239 1.84 11.76 12.98
C SER A 239 0.89 11.68 14.18
N PRO A 240 -0.27 10.99 14.14
CA PRO A 240 -1.12 10.84 15.33
C PRO A 240 -0.48 9.93 16.39
N GLY A 241 0.22 8.88 15.97
CA GLY A 241 0.96 8.00 16.87
C GLY A 241 2.07 8.75 17.61
N ASP A 242 2.87 9.51 16.86
CA ASP A 242 3.96 10.32 17.42
C ASP A 242 3.44 11.32 18.47
N ALA A 243 2.28 11.95 18.23
CA ALA A 243 1.66 12.87 19.16
C ALA A 243 1.22 12.20 20.47
N VAL A 244 0.75 10.94 20.41
CA VAL A 244 0.33 10.18 21.60
C VAL A 244 1.52 9.60 22.33
N PHE A 245 2.45 8.95 21.64
CA PHE A 245 3.68 8.42 22.26
C PHE A 245 4.55 9.53 22.86
N GLY A 246 4.53 10.71 22.26
CA GLY A 246 5.19 11.91 22.78
C GLY A 246 4.44 12.62 23.93
N GLY A 247 3.29 12.11 24.36
CA GLY A 247 2.47 12.68 25.44
C GLY A 247 1.80 14.02 25.10
N GLN A 248 1.77 14.43 23.84
CA GLN A 248 1.18 15.69 23.40
C GLN A 248 -0.36 15.58 23.27
N LYS A 249 -0.87 14.41 22.92
CA LYS A 249 -2.29 14.12 22.77
C LYS A 249 -2.63 12.79 23.46
N ALA A 250 -3.89 12.67 23.87
CA ALA A 250 -4.38 11.47 24.54
C ALA A 250 -4.82 10.37 23.54
N ILE A 251 -5.23 10.78 22.34
CA ILE A 251 -5.84 9.91 21.33
C ILE A 251 -5.24 10.24 19.94
N GLY A 252 -4.88 9.22 19.19
CA GLY A 252 -4.42 9.33 17.81
C GLY A 252 -5.33 8.52 16.88
N VAL A 253 -5.86 9.13 15.82
CA VAL A 253 -6.81 8.52 14.89
C VAL A 253 -6.21 8.44 13.49
N GLY A 254 -6.45 7.33 12.78
CA GLY A 254 -5.92 7.15 11.42
C GLY A 254 -4.43 6.81 11.41
N THR A 255 -4.05 5.86 12.26
CA THR A 255 -2.66 5.41 12.41
C THR A 255 -2.61 3.91 12.63
N ALA A 256 -1.45 3.31 12.38
CA ALA A 256 -1.12 1.98 12.85
C ALA A 256 -0.65 2.03 14.32
N GLY A 257 -0.73 0.90 14.99
CA GLY A 257 -0.21 0.75 16.35
C GLY A 257 0.25 -0.68 16.61
N PRO A 258 1.04 -0.89 17.65
CA PRO A 258 1.43 -2.22 18.05
C PRO A 258 0.19 -2.98 18.53
N ALA A 259 -0.02 -4.15 17.95
CA ALA A 259 -1.13 -5.02 18.35
C ALA A 259 -1.04 -5.46 19.83
N VAL A 260 0.19 -5.59 20.33
CA VAL A 260 0.51 -5.82 21.74
C VAL A 260 1.53 -4.76 22.16
N SER A 261 1.18 -3.92 23.12
CA SER A 261 2.07 -2.89 23.64
C SER A 261 2.41 -3.15 25.10
N ALA A 262 3.68 -2.96 25.47
CA ALA A 262 4.12 -2.86 26.86
C ALA A 262 3.99 -1.42 27.41
N SER A 263 3.63 -0.47 26.56
CA SER A 263 3.40 0.93 26.86
C SER A 263 1.98 1.17 27.38
N PRO A 264 1.70 2.25 28.10
CA PRO A 264 0.33 2.66 28.40
C PRO A 264 -0.50 3.01 27.16
N VAL A 265 0.13 3.14 25.99
CA VAL A 265 -0.57 3.39 24.73
C VAL A 265 -1.10 2.08 24.16
N THR A 266 -2.39 2.05 23.90
CA THR A 266 -3.13 0.90 23.37
C THR A 266 -3.67 1.20 21.99
N PHE A 267 -3.51 0.24 21.08
CA PHE A 267 -4.11 0.26 19.75
C PHE A 267 -5.48 -0.44 19.78
N ALA A 268 -6.51 0.26 19.31
CA ALA A 268 -7.88 -0.21 19.40
C ALA A 268 -8.30 -0.98 18.14
N ILE A 269 -8.63 -2.26 18.32
CA ILE A 269 -9.12 -3.17 17.26
C ILE A 269 -10.14 -4.15 17.82
N GLY A 270 -11.04 -4.64 16.97
CA GLY A 270 -11.84 -5.82 17.23
C GLY A 270 -12.91 -5.70 18.31
N ALA A 271 -13.45 -4.51 18.56
CA ALA A 271 -14.40 -4.27 19.63
C ALA A 271 -15.75 -3.70 19.15
N GLY A 272 -16.17 -4.07 17.94
CA GLY A 272 -17.48 -3.68 17.42
C GLY A 272 -17.52 -2.31 16.75
N TYR A 273 -16.36 -1.67 16.51
CA TYR A 273 -16.23 -0.47 15.70
C TYR A 273 -15.42 -0.76 14.44
N PRO A 274 -15.67 -0.05 13.33
CA PRO A 274 -14.91 -0.28 12.10
C PRO A 274 -13.45 0.12 12.27
N PHE A 275 -12.58 -0.76 11.83
CA PHE A 275 -11.17 -0.50 11.57
C PHE A 275 -10.83 -1.08 10.20
N MET A 276 -9.63 -0.92 9.72
CA MET A 276 -9.24 -1.46 8.43
C MET A 276 -7.88 -2.14 8.47
N GLY A 277 -7.74 -3.19 7.66
CA GLY A 277 -6.49 -3.87 7.45
C GLY A 277 -6.25 -4.18 5.98
N TRP A 278 -4.97 -4.24 5.58
CA TRP A 278 -4.57 -4.58 4.23
C TRP A 278 -3.20 -5.23 4.17
N GLY A 279 -2.93 -5.90 3.06
CA GLY A 279 -1.58 -6.35 2.72
C GLY A 279 -0.83 -5.28 1.94
N GLN A 280 0.32 -4.85 2.45
CA GLN A 280 1.23 -3.94 1.74
C GLN A 280 1.83 -4.66 0.54
N ARG A 281 1.40 -4.29 -0.66
CA ARG A 281 1.80 -4.97 -1.90
C ARG A 281 3.26 -4.72 -2.25
N THR A 282 3.92 -5.79 -2.67
CA THR A 282 5.31 -5.79 -3.14
C THR A 282 5.37 -6.51 -4.48
N ALA A 283 6.11 -5.97 -5.43
CA ALA A 283 6.33 -6.57 -6.74
C ALA A 283 7.75 -6.35 -7.24
N ILE A 284 8.24 -7.30 -8.03
CA ILE A 284 9.44 -7.15 -8.85
C ILE A 284 8.99 -6.54 -10.18
N LEU A 285 9.69 -5.51 -10.64
CA LEU A 285 9.41 -4.91 -11.93
C LEU A 285 9.96 -5.78 -13.05
N GLU A 286 9.23 -5.90 -14.18
CA GLU A 286 9.63 -6.78 -15.30
C GLU A 286 10.99 -6.40 -15.89
N GLN A 287 11.32 -5.08 -15.89
CA GLN A 287 12.58 -4.55 -16.37
C GLN A 287 13.63 -4.39 -15.26
N ALA A 288 13.45 -5.04 -14.09
CA ALA A 288 14.42 -5.01 -13.01
C ALA A 288 15.81 -5.44 -13.47
N ARG A 289 16.81 -4.62 -13.19
CA ARG A 289 18.21 -4.91 -13.58
C ARG A 289 18.84 -5.97 -12.70
N ASN A 290 18.36 -6.08 -11.45
CA ASN A 290 18.87 -7.00 -10.44
C ASN A 290 17.75 -7.96 -9.98
N SER A 291 17.20 -8.70 -10.96
CA SER A 291 15.99 -9.52 -10.72
C SER A 291 16.23 -10.67 -9.73
N THR A 292 17.45 -11.20 -9.65
CA THR A 292 17.80 -12.26 -8.69
C THR A 292 17.90 -11.70 -7.26
N ALA A 293 18.52 -10.55 -7.08
CA ALA A 293 18.54 -9.86 -5.80
C ALA A 293 17.12 -9.44 -5.34
N ALA A 294 16.26 -9.04 -6.29
CA ALA A 294 14.85 -8.77 -6.03
C ALA A 294 14.09 -10.03 -5.57
N LYS A 295 14.34 -11.19 -6.18
CA LYS A 295 13.79 -12.49 -5.74
C LYS A 295 14.29 -12.86 -4.35
N LEU A 296 15.58 -12.67 -4.06
CA LEU A 296 16.12 -12.87 -2.70
C LEU A 296 15.38 -12.03 -1.67
N PHE A 297 15.16 -10.75 -1.96
CA PHE A 297 14.47 -9.82 -1.06
C PHE A 297 13.03 -10.27 -0.76
N LEU A 298 12.25 -10.66 -1.78
CA LEU A 298 10.88 -11.14 -1.59
C LEU A 298 10.84 -12.45 -0.81
N ASN A 299 11.75 -13.40 -1.09
CA ASN A 299 11.84 -14.65 -0.34
C ASN A 299 12.20 -14.42 1.12
N TRP A 300 13.13 -13.52 1.40
CA TRP A 300 13.50 -13.16 2.75
C TRP A 300 12.33 -12.50 3.49
N GLN A 301 11.65 -11.52 2.88
CA GLN A 301 10.49 -10.87 3.50
C GLN A 301 9.34 -11.85 3.81
N LEU A 302 9.13 -12.88 2.98
CA LEU A 302 8.11 -13.91 3.22
C LEU A 302 8.60 -15.09 4.06
N SER A 303 9.88 -15.13 4.44
CA SER A 303 10.39 -16.18 5.32
C SER A 303 9.68 -16.19 6.67
N LYS A 304 9.60 -17.37 7.31
CA LYS A 304 9.02 -17.45 8.67
C LYS A 304 9.80 -16.62 9.69
N GLU A 305 11.10 -16.45 9.50
CA GLU A 305 11.95 -15.63 10.34
C GLU A 305 11.46 -14.19 10.36
N VAL A 306 11.26 -13.57 9.20
CA VAL A 306 10.81 -12.19 9.08
C VAL A 306 9.32 -12.07 9.46
N GLN A 307 8.48 -12.97 9.00
CA GLN A 307 7.04 -12.91 9.22
C GLN A 307 6.62 -13.16 10.68
N ASN A 308 7.42 -13.90 11.47
CA ASN A 308 7.21 -14.05 12.92
C ASN A 308 7.51 -12.75 13.70
N GLY A 309 8.39 -11.91 13.18
CA GLY A 309 8.71 -10.58 13.74
C GLY A 309 7.96 -9.44 13.08
N SER A 310 6.92 -9.74 12.31
CA SER A 310 6.31 -8.80 11.37
C SER A 310 5.52 -7.66 12.01
N PHE A 311 5.21 -6.69 11.19
CA PHE A 311 4.52 -5.43 11.46
C PHE A 311 3.33 -5.60 12.40
N ASN A 312 3.36 -4.88 13.53
CA ASN A 312 2.24 -4.75 14.47
C ASN A 312 1.65 -6.08 14.95
N GLY A 313 2.35 -7.19 14.77
CA GLY A 313 1.92 -8.51 15.21
C GLY A 313 1.14 -9.32 14.18
N TRP A 314 0.93 -8.85 12.94
CA TRP A 314 0.26 -9.61 11.89
C TRP A 314 1.19 -10.02 10.77
N SER A 315 1.14 -11.31 10.43
CA SER A 315 1.75 -11.88 9.25
C SER A 315 0.74 -11.92 8.10
N VAL A 316 1.23 -11.88 6.86
CA VAL A 316 0.44 -12.19 5.68
C VAL A 316 0.23 -13.71 5.47
N ARG A 317 0.95 -14.54 6.24
CA ARG A 317 0.98 -16.00 6.12
C ARG A 317 -0.06 -16.65 7.01
N THR A 318 -0.74 -17.65 6.47
CA THR A 318 -1.76 -18.46 7.18
C THR A 318 -1.17 -19.55 8.07
N ASP A 319 0.14 -19.82 7.96
CA ASP A 319 0.87 -20.81 8.79
C ASP A 319 1.69 -20.15 9.92
N ILE A 320 1.39 -18.89 10.25
CA ILE A 320 1.95 -18.17 11.40
C ILE A 320 0.81 -17.76 12.31
N THR A 321 0.92 -18.14 13.57
CA THR A 321 -0.06 -17.77 14.60
C THR A 321 0.22 -16.34 15.08
N PRO A 322 -0.79 -15.46 15.11
CA PRO A 322 -0.64 -14.14 15.72
C PRO A 322 -0.26 -14.23 17.21
N PRO A 323 0.28 -13.17 17.81
CA PRO A 323 0.51 -13.10 19.25
C PRO A 323 -0.74 -13.43 20.08
N ALA A 324 -0.55 -13.90 21.29
CA ALA A 324 -1.64 -14.30 22.18
C ALA A 324 -2.67 -13.17 22.37
N GLY A 325 -3.95 -13.51 22.22
CA GLY A 325 -5.07 -12.56 22.31
C GLY A 325 -5.47 -11.89 20.99
N LEU A 326 -4.71 -12.12 19.91
CA LEU A 326 -5.05 -11.62 18.57
C LEU A 326 -5.55 -12.74 17.66
N LYS A 327 -6.38 -12.34 16.69
CA LYS A 327 -6.76 -13.18 15.55
C LYS A 327 -5.94 -12.79 14.33
N PRO A 328 -5.83 -13.67 13.32
CA PRO A 328 -5.40 -13.24 12.00
C PRO A 328 -6.25 -12.05 11.52
N LEU A 329 -5.63 -11.10 10.80
CA LEU A 329 -6.30 -9.86 10.43
C LEU A 329 -7.60 -10.09 9.64
N TRP A 330 -7.62 -11.13 8.80
CA TRP A 330 -8.78 -11.53 7.97
C TRP A 330 -9.90 -12.26 8.75
N GLU A 331 -9.74 -12.52 10.04
CA GLU A 331 -10.76 -13.15 10.91
C GLU A 331 -11.51 -12.15 11.79
N TYR A 332 -11.19 -10.86 11.73
CA TYR A 332 -11.94 -9.85 12.44
C TYR A 332 -13.21 -9.48 11.65
N PRO A 333 -14.41 -9.55 12.27
CA PRO A 333 -15.67 -9.26 11.58
C PRO A 333 -15.80 -7.77 11.18
N ASP A 334 -15.11 -6.91 11.90
CA ASP A 334 -15.15 -5.45 11.70
C ASP A 334 -14.10 -4.97 10.69
N ASP A 335 -13.25 -5.88 10.18
CA ASP A 335 -12.28 -5.63 9.14
C ASP A 335 -12.55 -6.48 7.90
N ARG A 336 -12.51 -5.83 6.76
CA ARG A 336 -12.57 -6.49 5.45
C ARG A 336 -11.29 -6.21 4.71
N VAL A 337 -10.30 -7.09 4.87
CA VAL A 337 -8.95 -6.95 4.25
C VAL A 337 -8.97 -6.77 2.72
N ASP A 338 -10.09 -7.09 2.06
CA ASP A 338 -10.35 -6.85 0.64
C ASP A 338 -11.08 -5.51 0.37
N GLY A 339 -11.50 -4.81 1.42
CA GLY A 339 -12.26 -3.57 1.31
C GLY A 339 -11.42 -2.40 0.79
N PHE A 340 -10.24 -2.22 1.33
CA PHE A 340 -9.34 -1.15 0.89
C PHE A 340 -8.88 -1.31 -0.57
N PRO A 341 -8.43 -2.49 -1.05
CA PRO A 341 -8.14 -2.68 -2.47
C PRO A 341 -9.31 -2.32 -3.39
N ARG A 342 -10.53 -2.72 -3.02
CA ARG A 342 -11.74 -2.37 -3.80
C ARG A 342 -12.04 -0.88 -3.78
N PHE A 343 -11.87 -0.23 -2.64
CA PHE A 343 -12.01 1.22 -2.52
C PHE A 343 -11.02 1.94 -3.42
N MET A 344 -9.75 1.53 -3.41
CA MET A 344 -8.70 2.12 -4.23
C MET A 344 -8.91 1.91 -5.73
N ALA A 345 -9.60 0.87 -6.15
CA ALA A 345 -9.94 0.62 -7.55
C ALA A 345 -10.96 1.64 -8.11
N ASP A 346 -11.84 2.22 -7.27
CA ASP A 346 -12.75 3.30 -7.67
C ASP A 346 -12.09 4.67 -7.49
N ARG A 347 -11.18 5.03 -8.40
CA ARG A 347 -10.44 6.31 -8.31
C ARG A 347 -11.35 7.54 -8.29
N ALA A 348 -12.44 7.51 -9.04
CA ALA A 348 -13.41 8.61 -9.04
C ALA A 348 -14.13 8.73 -7.68
N GLY A 349 -14.45 7.59 -7.05
CA GLY A 349 -14.99 7.54 -5.70
C GLY A 349 -13.98 8.06 -4.67
N VAL A 350 -12.73 7.65 -4.76
CA VAL A 350 -11.65 8.13 -3.89
C VAL A 350 -11.53 9.65 -3.94
N GLU A 351 -11.50 10.25 -5.15
CA GLU A 351 -11.40 11.70 -5.29
C GLU A 351 -12.64 12.42 -4.72
N ARG A 352 -13.85 11.90 -4.92
CA ARG A 352 -15.06 12.47 -4.28
C ARG A 352 -14.97 12.45 -2.76
N TRP A 353 -14.48 11.36 -2.16
CA TRP A 353 -14.30 11.26 -0.72
C TRP A 353 -13.25 12.27 -0.21
N LYS A 354 -12.11 12.42 -0.91
CA LYS A 354 -11.08 13.42 -0.57
C LYS A 354 -11.68 14.82 -0.53
N GLN A 355 -12.37 15.23 -1.59
CA GLN A 355 -13.00 16.54 -1.67
C GLN A 355 -14.05 16.74 -0.55
N THR A 356 -14.82 15.70 -0.25
CA THR A 356 -15.82 15.79 0.81
C THR A 356 -15.18 15.99 2.19
N PHE A 357 -14.14 15.23 2.52
CA PHE A 357 -13.46 15.40 3.81
C PHE A 357 -12.70 16.73 3.90
N ALA A 358 -12.19 17.26 2.79
CA ALA A 358 -11.58 18.60 2.78
C ALA A 358 -12.57 19.70 3.21
N LEU A 359 -13.86 19.55 2.93
CA LEU A 359 -14.89 20.50 3.40
C LEU A 359 -15.02 20.51 4.93
N TYR A 360 -14.76 19.39 5.61
CA TYR A 360 -14.85 19.30 7.06
C TYR A 360 -13.54 19.62 7.78
N PHE A 361 -12.39 19.23 7.19
CA PHE A 361 -11.10 19.28 7.86
C PHE A 361 -10.16 20.36 7.31
N GLY A 362 -10.60 21.08 6.26
CA GLY A 362 -9.83 22.18 5.65
C GLY A 362 -8.64 21.70 4.80
N GLU A 363 -7.79 22.66 4.45
CA GLU A 363 -6.62 22.40 3.63
C GLU A 363 -5.55 21.62 4.38
N VAL A 364 -4.85 20.72 3.67
CA VAL A 364 -3.69 19.98 4.19
C VAL A 364 -2.53 20.93 4.47
N LYS A 365 -1.98 20.86 5.68
CA LYS A 365 -0.84 21.66 6.12
C LYS A 365 0.35 20.77 6.45
N GLY A 366 1.55 21.29 6.31
CA GLY A 366 2.82 20.61 6.57
C GLY A 366 3.60 20.31 5.29
N ASP A 367 4.81 19.78 5.46
CA ASP A 367 5.70 19.47 4.36
C ASP A 367 5.09 18.42 3.42
N PRO A 368 5.29 18.55 2.09
CA PRO A 368 4.63 17.69 1.12
C PRO A 368 5.20 16.27 1.04
N THR A 369 6.39 16.03 1.57
CA THR A 369 7.04 14.70 1.49
C THR A 369 7.80 14.37 2.78
N PRO A 370 7.93 13.08 3.14
CA PRO A 370 8.77 12.65 4.25
C PRO A 370 10.28 12.72 3.93
N GLY A 371 10.63 12.75 2.62
CA GLY A 371 12.00 12.78 2.14
C GLY A 371 12.20 13.74 1.00
N TRP A 372 13.46 13.96 0.64
CA TRP A 372 13.85 14.89 -0.41
C TRP A 372 13.58 14.38 -1.84
N LEU A 373 13.33 13.08 -2.04
CA LEU A 373 13.06 12.52 -3.36
C LEU A 373 11.83 13.13 -4.03
N GLY A 374 10.81 13.52 -3.26
CA GLY A 374 9.64 14.20 -3.81
C GLY A 374 9.99 15.51 -4.49
N LEU A 375 10.99 16.22 -3.96
CA LEU A 375 11.49 17.49 -4.47
C LEU A 375 12.66 17.33 -5.46
N HIS A 376 13.36 16.20 -5.40
CA HIS A 376 14.56 15.92 -6.19
C HIS A 376 14.43 14.57 -6.94
N PRO A 377 13.45 14.43 -7.84
CA PRO A 377 13.25 13.19 -8.58
C PRO A 377 14.48 12.92 -9.47
N GLY A 378 15.09 11.77 -9.29
CA GLY A 378 16.25 11.35 -10.06
C GLY A 378 17.62 11.65 -9.42
N ALA A 379 17.63 12.14 -8.18
CA ALA A 379 18.89 12.28 -7.40
C ALA A 379 19.22 10.96 -6.70
#